data_61eba4f09b4e768f83368ea95d85f851
#
_entry.id   61eba4f09b4e768f83368ea95d85f851
#
_cell.length_a   1.000
_cell.length_b   1.000
_cell.length_c   1.000
_cell.angle_alpha   90.00
_cell.angle_beta   90.00
_cell.angle_gamma   90.00
#
_symmetry.space_group_name_H-M   'P 1'
#
loop_
_entity.id
_entity.type
_entity.pdbx_description
1 polymer ?
#
loop_
_entity_poly.entity_id
_entity_poly.type
_entity_poly.pdbx_seq_one_letter_code
_entity_poly.pdbx_strand_id
1 'polypeptide(L)' 'MKILYILKQDPDGTVKKTMDVHRKNNEVTVVDIRDNKDYDQIIDLIASSDKVISW' A
#
# COMPACT_ATOMS: atom_id res chain seq x y z
N MET A 1 4.14 12.24 -4.41
CA MET A 1 4.85 10.96 -4.27
C MET A 1 3.82 9.84 -4.23
N LYS A 2 4.06 8.76 -4.94
CA LYS A 2 3.16 7.61 -4.94
C LYS A 2 3.68 6.54 -4.00
N ILE A 3 2.87 6.18 -3.02
CA ILE A 3 3.22 5.19 -2.01
C ILE A 3 2.28 4.00 -2.13
N LEU A 4 2.83 2.80 -2.20
CA LEU A 4 2.06 1.57 -2.23
C LEU A 4 2.23 0.83 -0.90
N TYR A 5 1.10 0.51 -0.27
CA TYR A 5 1.08 -0.35 0.91
C TYR A 5 0.63 -1.75 0.52
N ILE A 6 1.45 -2.73 0.83
CA ILE A 6 1.11 -4.14 0.63
C ILE A 6 0.84 -4.75 2.00
N LEU A 7 -0.40 -5.20 2.22
CA LEU A 7 -0.83 -5.75 3.49
C LEU A 7 -0.88 -7.27 3.41
N LYS A 8 -0.20 -7.93 4.35
CA LYS A 8 -0.23 -9.39 4.50
C LYS A 8 -1.15 -9.83 5.62
N GLN A 9 -1.57 -8.89 6.47
CA GLN A 9 -2.44 -9.12 7.61
C GLN A 9 -3.26 -7.86 7.85
N ASP A 10 -4.23 -7.92 8.75
CA ASP A 10 -5.05 -6.77 9.08
C ASP A 10 -4.17 -5.63 9.62
N PRO A 11 -4.33 -4.40 9.10
CA PRO A 11 -3.59 -3.27 9.62
C PRO A 11 -4.07 -2.93 11.04
N ASP A 12 -3.12 -2.66 11.93
CA ASP A 12 -3.46 -2.18 13.27
C ASP A 12 -3.70 -0.66 13.25
N GLY A 13 -4.00 -0.08 14.42
CA GLY A 13 -4.24 1.36 14.53
C GLY A 13 -3.05 2.21 14.14
N THR A 14 -1.84 1.74 14.39
CA THR A 14 -0.61 2.45 14.05
C THR A 14 -0.43 2.54 12.53
N VAL A 15 -0.68 1.43 11.83
CA VAL A 15 -0.60 1.40 10.36
C VAL A 15 -1.62 2.34 9.76
N LYS A 16 -2.86 2.32 10.27
CA LYS A 16 -3.92 3.19 9.78
C LYS A 16 -3.57 4.67 9.96
N LYS A 17 -3.01 5.04 11.10
CA LYS A 17 -2.55 6.40 11.34
C LYS A 17 -1.44 6.81 10.38
N THR A 18 -0.48 5.92 10.15
CA THR A 18 0.62 6.16 9.21
C THR A 18 0.09 6.37 7.81
N MET A 19 -0.86 5.56 7.36
CA MET A 19 -1.49 5.73 6.06
C MET A 19 -2.21 7.06 5.94
N ASP A 20 -2.95 7.47 6.98
CA ASP A 20 -3.66 8.76 6.98
C ASP A 20 -2.69 9.93 6.87
N VAL A 21 -1.57 9.89 7.59
CA VAL A 21 -0.54 10.93 7.51
C VAL A 21 0.04 11.00 6.10
N HIS A 22 0.34 9.86 5.49
CA HIS A 22 0.89 9.83 4.14
C HIS A 22 -0.11 10.33 3.10
N ARG A 23 -1.40 10.04 3.27
CA ARG A 23 -2.44 10.49 2.33
C ARG A 23 -2.58 12.01 2.24
N LYS A 24 -2.22 12.72 3.29
CA LYS A 24 -2.33 14.18 3.30
C LYS A 24 -1.41 14.85 2.29
N ASN A 25 -0.26 14.23 2.03
CA ASN A 25 0.78 14.82 1.19
C ASN A 25 1.14 13.96 -0.02
N ASN A 26 0.64 12.73 -0.09
CA ASN A 26 1.05 11.76 -1.09
C ASN A 26 -0.15 11.00 -1.63
N GLU A 27 0.01 10.42 -2.82
CA GLU A 27 -0.97 9.50 -3.38
C GLU A 27 -0.70 8.11 -2.81
N VAL A 28 -1.65 7.56 -2.05
CA VAL A 28 -1.50 6.28 -1.37
C VAL A 28 -2.42 5.25 -1.98
N THR A 29 -1.86 4.11 -2.37
CA THR A 29 -2.60 2.94 -2.82
C THR A 29 -2.39 1.81 -1.83
N VAL A 30 -3.46 1.12 -1.47
CA VAL A 30 -3.41 0.01 -0.53
C VAL A 30 -3.85 -1.27 -1.23
N VAL A 31 -3.04 -2.31 -1.13
CA VAL A 31 -3.35 -3.63 -1.67
C VAL A 31 -3.27 -4.65 -0.55
N ASP A 32 -4.36 -5.41 -0.35
CA ASP A 32 -4.38 -6.53 0.58
C ASP A 32 -4.20 -7.81 -0.23
N ILE A 33 -3.05 -8.44 -0.11
CA ILE A 33 -2.72 -9.64 -0.89
C ILE A 33 -3.49 -10.87 -0.47
N ARG A 34 -4.21 -10.81 0.66
CA ARG A 34 -5.10 -11.91 1.07
C ARG A 34 -6.37 -11.93 0.21
N ASP A 35 -6.84 -10.75 -0.19
CA ASP A 35 -8.05 -10.61 -0.99
C ASP A 35 -7.75 -10.47 -2.47
N ASN A 36 -6.68 -9.79 -2.83
CA ASN A 36 -6.29 -9.55 -4.21
C ASN A 36 -5.08 -10.40 -4.57
N LYS A 37 -5.31 -11.40 -5.41
CA LYS A 37 -4.26 -12.32 -5.87
C LYS A 37 -3.83 -12.04 -7.33
N ASP A 38 -4.18 -10.90 -7.87
CA ASP A 38 -3.75 -10.49 -9.18
C ASP A 38 -2.31 -9.95 -9.08
N TYR A 39 -1.35 -10.86 -9.11
CA TYR A 39 0.05 -10.53 -8.94
C TYR A 39 0.58 -9.65 -10.06
N ASP A 40 0.06 -9.79 -11.27
CA ASP A 40 0.47 -8.94 -12.40
C ASP A 40 0.12 -7.48 -12.14
N GLN A 41 -1.07 -7.23 -11.62
CA GLN A 41 -1.50 -5.88 -11.24
C GLN A 41 -0.65 -5.35 -10.09
N ILE A 42 -0.33 -6.18 -9.12
CA ILE A 42 0.51 -5.78 -7.98
C ILE A 42 1.91 -5.39 -8.46
N ILE A 43 2.49 -6.15 -9.37
CA ILE A 43 3.79 -5.85 -9.96
C ILE A 43 3.75 -4.51 -10.69
N ASP A 44 2.70 -4.24 -11.45
CA ASP A 44 2.53 -2.96 -12.14
C ASP A 44 2.45 -1.80 -11.15
N LEU A 45 1.72 -1.99 -10.04
CA LEU A 45 1.62 -0.99 -9.00
C LEU A 45 2.98 -0.72 -8.32
N ILE A 46 3.74 -1.77 -8.07
CA ILE A 46 5.09 -1.64 -7.52
C ILE A 46 5.97 -0.82 -8.46
N ALA A 47 5.93 -1.13 -9.75
CA ALA A 47 6.74 -0.44 -10.76
C ALA A 47 6.37 1.04 -10.89
N SER A 48 5.09 1.38 -10.70
CA SER A 48 4.61 2.75 -10.84
C SER A 48 4.68 3.56 -9.55
N SER A 49 5.01 2.93 -8.42
CA SER A 49 5.08 3.61 -7.12
C SER A 49 6.50 4.10 -6.84
N ASP A 50 6.59 5.24 -6.18
CA ASP A 50 7.89 5.79 -5.76
C ASP A 50 8.42 5.08 -4.53
N LYS A 51 7.51 4.59 -3.68
CA LYS A 51 7.86 3.89 -2.46
C LYS A 51 6.88 2.75 -2.22
N VAL A 52 7.40 1.61 -1.78
CA VAL A 52 6.58 0.44 -1.43
C VAL A 52 6.83 0.10 0.03
N ILE A 53 5.74 -0.05 0.79
CA ILE A 53 5.79 -0.43 2.19
C ILE A 53 5.04 -1.76 2.32
N SER A 54 5.73 -2.80 2.77
CA SER A 54 5.14 -4.11 3.04
C SER A 54 4.85 -4.22 4.53
N TRP A 55 3.67 -4.70 4.84
CA TRP A 55 3.25 -4.83 6.23
C TRP A 55 2.85 -6.25 6.59
#